data_b57540edbf9c29b3f3df0ff3ed86db22
#
_entry.id   b57540edbf9c29b3f3df0ff3ed86db22
#
_cell.length_a   1.000
_cell.length_b   1.000
_cell.length_c   1.000
_cell.angle_alpha   90.00
_cell.angle_beta   90.00
_cell.angle_gamma   90.00
#
_symmetry.space_group_name_H-M   'P 1'
#
loop_
_entity.id
_entity.type
_entity.pdbx_description
1 polymer ?
#
loop_
_entity_poly.entity_id
_entity_poly.type
_entity_poly.pdbx_seq_one_letter_code
_entity_poly.pdbx_strand_id
1 'polypeptide(L)'
;IQDIKDYFFEKLNIRFKTFCSGSTRKNLKYKVFKVENEDEKYGLLRSIIEDHDCPAIVYVSRTRTAAKVATRLQQDGFSAGTFHGKMETRMKTSSQNDFIDNKIRIMVATSAFGMGVDKKNVGLVVHYEISDSLENYVQEAGRAGRDESIEADCYVLFNEEDLDKH
;
A
#
# COMPACT_ATOMS: atom_id res chain seq x y z
N ILE A 1 22.17 17.65 -5.63
CA ILE A 1 20.73 17.61 -5.30
C ILE A 1 20.18 16.18 -5.40
N GLN A 2 20.57 15.43 -6.43
CA GLN A 2 20.23 14.01 -6.55
C GLN A 2 20.79 13.20 -5.37
N ASP A 3 22.01 13.48 -4.95
CA ASP A 3 22.69 12.76 -3.88
C ASP A 3 22.00 12.94 -2.52
N ILE A 4 21.41 14.12 -2.28
CA ILE A 4 20.69 14.39 -1.02
C ILE A 4 19.38 13.59 -0.98
N LYS A 5 18.67 13.51 -2.10
CA LYS A 5 17.42 12.75 -2.19
C LYS A 5 17.67 11.25 -2.06
N ASP A 6 18.71 10.76 -2.71
CA ASP A 6 19.10 9.34 -2.64
C ASP A 6 19.52 8.99 -1.20
N TYR A 7 20.27 9.86 -0.55
CA TYR A 7 20.69 9.69 0.85
C TYR A 7 19.48 9.65 1.79
N PHE A 8 18.55 10.57 1.62
CA PHE A 8 17.32 10.61 2.41
C PHE A 8 16.52 9.31 2.23
N PHE A 9 16.45 8.82 0.99
CA PHE A 9 15.72 7.62 0.64
C PHE A 9 16.37 6.37 1.26
N GLU A 10 17.70 6.28 1.21
CA GLU A 10 18.42 5.20 1.86
C GLU A 10 18.20 5.19 3.37
N LYS A 11 18.23 6.38 4.00
CA LYS A 11 17.99 6.50 5.44
C LYS A 11 16.56 6.10 5.81
N LEU A 12 15.58 6.48 4.98
CA LEU A 12 14.19 6.10 5.20
C LEU A 12 14.03 4.59 5.15
N ASN A 13 14.63 3.95 4.16
CA ASN A 13 14.61 2.51 4.00
C ASN A 13 15.29 1.81 5.19
N ILE A 14 16.45 2.31 5.62
CA ILE A 14 17.17 1.78 6.78
C ILE A 14 16.32 1.93 8.05
N ARG A 15 15.68 3.07 8.25
CA ARG A 15 14.81 3.31 9.40
C ARG A 15 13.62 2.36 9.39
N PHE A 16 13.00 2.14 8.24
CA PHE A 16 11.90 1.18 8.11
C PHE A 16 12.38 -0.23 8.51
N LYS A 17 13.50 -0.65 7.98
CA LYS A 17 14.06 -1.97 8.30
C LYS A 17 14.39 -2.10 9.77
N THR A 18 15.02 -1.08 10.36
CA THR A 18 15.38 -1.08 11.77
C THR A 18 14.16 -1.11 12.68
N PHE A 19 13.15 -0.27 12.37
CA PHE A 19 11.92 -0.21 13.14
C PHE A 19 11.16 -1.53 13.06
N CYS A 20 11.09 -2.12 11.88
CA CYS A 20 10.38 -3.39 11.65
C CYS A 20 11.13 -4.59 12.23
N SER A 21 12.45 -4.54 12.29
CA SER A 21 13.24 -5.63 12.89
C SER A 21 13.07 -5.72 14.41
N GLY A 22 12.60 -4.63 15.04
CA GLY A 22 12.23 -4.64 16.46
C GLY A 22 10.89 -5.30 16.73
N SER A 23 10.10 -5.56 15.68
CA SER A 23 8.78 -6.19 15.77
C SER A 23 8.89 -7.61 15.32
N THR A 24 9.29 -8.56 15.72
CA THR A 24 9.38 -10.00 15.42
C THR A 24 8.70 -10.51 14.11
N ARG A 25 8.31 -9.60 13.20
CA ARG A 25 7.60 -9.96 11.96
C ARG A 25 8.57 -10.34 10.85
N LYS A 26 9.08 -11.56 10.91
CA LYS A 26 10.08 -12.08 9.95
C LYS A 26 9.51 -12.46 8.59
N ASN A 27 8.19 -12.58 8.49
CA ASN A 27 7.51 -12.97 7.25
C ASN A 27 7.24 -11.78 6.31
N LEU A 28 7.60 -10.56 6.69
CA LEU A 28 7.43 -9.37 5.85
C LEU A 28 8.73 -9.02 5.13
N LYS A 29 8.63 -8.77 3.83
CA LYS A 29 9.75 -8.30 3.01
C LYS A 29 9.46 -6.88 2.56
N TYR A 30 10.40 -5.97 2.76
CA TYR A 30 10.25 -4.55 2.46
C TYR A 30 11.06 -4.18 1.24
N LYS A 31 10.42 -3.54 0.26
CA LYS A 31 11.04 -3.08 -0.98
C LYS A 31 10.63 -1.65 -1.26
N VAL A 32 11.59 -0.84 -1.71
CA VAL A 32 11.36 0.58 -2.00
C VAL A 32 11.84 0.86 -3.42
N PHE A 33 10.98 1.46 -4.24
CA PHE A 33 11.29 1.77 -5.61
C PHE A 33 11.06 3.24 -5.91
N LYS A 34 12.05 3.87 -6.55
CA LYS A 34 11.94 5.23 -7.08
C LYS A 34 11.42 5.16 -8.50
N VAL A 35 10.42 5.98 -8.82
CA VAL A 35 9.85 6.09 -10.16
C VAL A 35 9.96 7.54 -10.64
N GLU A 36 9.97 7.72 -11.95
CA GLU A 36 10.20 9.04 -12.55
C GLU A 36 8.90 9.84 -12.75
N ASN A 37 7.79 9.16 -13.02
CA ASN A 37 6.52 9.82 -13.29
C ASN A 37 5.35 8.90 -12.91
N GLU A 38 4.15 9.43 -13.06
CA GLU A 38 2.92 8.74 -12.66
C GLU A 38 2.64 7.51 -13.53
N ASP A 39 2.95 7.57 -14.81
CA ASP A 39 2.74 6.43 -15.71
C ASP A 39 3.65 5.26 -15.35
N GLU A 40 4.90 5.55 -15.03
CA GLU A 40 5.86 4.55 -14.58
C GLU A 40 5.43 3.97 -13.23
N LYS A 41 4.94 4.81 -12.33
CA LYS A 41 4.44 4.40 -11.02
C LYS A 41 3.28 3.42 -11.15
N TYR A 42 2.29 3.76 -11.97
CA TYR A 42 1.15 2.89 -12.18
C TYR A 42 1.57 1.59 -12.89
N GLY A 43 2.44 1.67 -13.89
CA GLY A 43 2.94 0.49 -14.59
C GLY A 43 3.64 -0.48 -13.65
N LEU A 44 4.43 0.06 -12.71
CA LEU A 44 5.10 -0.76 -11.71
C LEU A 44 4.09 -1.38 -10.73
N LEU A 45 3.11 -0.60 -10.28
CA LEU A 45 2.03 -1.12 -9.43
C LEU A 45 1.32 -2.29 -10.11
N ARG A 46 0.97 -2.14 -11.37
CA ARG A 46 0.30 -3.18 -12.14
C ARG A 46 1.15 -4.44 -12.24
N SER A 47 2.44 -4.31 -12.52
CA SER A 47 3.37 -5.43 -12.58
C SER A 47 3.46 -6.15 -11.24
N ILE A 48 3.55 -5.40 -10.14
CA ILE A 48 3.60 -5.98 -8.79
C ILE A 48 2.33 -6.79 -8.51
N ILE A 49 1.17 -6.24 -8.84
CA ILE A 49 -0.11 -6.91 -8.62
C ILE A 49 -0.22 -8.18 -9.46
N GLU A 50 0.25 -8.15 -10.71
CA GLU A 50 0.23 -9.31 -11.60
C GLU A 50 1.13 -10.44 -11.10
N ASP A 51 2.24 -10.10 -10.45
CA ASP A 51 3.18 -11.08 -9.91
C ASP A 51 2.72 -11.70 -8.59
N HIS A 52 1.64 -11.20 -8.00
CA HIS A 52 1.13 -11.67 -6.72
C HIS A 52 -0.32 -12.14 -6.88
N ASP A 53 -0.56 -13.40 -6.55
CA ASP A 53 -1.92 -13.97 -6.61
C ASP A 53 -2.50 -14.04 -5.20
N CYS A 54 -2.71 -12.88 -4.59
CA CYS A 54 -3.17 -12.77 -3.22
C CYS A 54 -3.95 -11.47 -3.02
N PRO A 55 -4.74 -11.37 -1.93
CA PRO A 55 -5.34 -10.10 -1.57
C PRO A 55 -4.27 -9.04 -1.31
N ALA A 56 -4.53 -7.82 -1.76
CA ALA A 56 -3.59 -6.73 -1.70
C ALA A 56 -4.26 -5.43 -1.22
N ILE A 57 -3.50 -4.61 -0.49
CA ILE A 57 -3.93 -3.28 -0.10
C ILE A 57 -2.97 -2.28 -0.76
N VAL A 58 -3.53 -1.30 -1.45
CA VAL A 58 -2.77 -0.19 -2.05
C VAL A 58 -3.12 1.08 -1.28
N TYR A 59 -2.15 1.60 -0.54
CA TYR A 59 -2.35 2.82 0.25
C TYR A 59 -2.00 4.05 -0.55
N VAL A 60 -2.87 5.05 -0.47
CA VAL A 60 -2.69 6.37 -1.05
C VAL A 60 -2.95 7.43 0.01
N SER A 61 -2.46 8.64 -0.20
CA SER A 61 -2.64 9.73 0.77
C SER A 61 -3.91 10.55 0.52
N ARG A 62 -4.43 10.53 -0.69
CA ARG A 62 -5.56 11.38 -1.09
C ARG A 62 -6.74 10.56 -1.61
N THR A 63 -7.95 11.01 -1.26
CA THR A 63 -9.20 10.41 -1.72
C THR A 63 -9.30 10.33 -3.25
N ARG A 64 -8.88 11.41 -3.91
CA ARG A 64 -8.87 11.49 -5.38
C ARG A 64 -8.00 10.40 -5.99
N THR A 65 -6.82 10.18 -5.42
CA THR A 65 -5.90 9.16 -5.90
C THR A 65 -6.49 7.76 -5.69
N ALA A 66 -7.16 7.53 -4.58
CA ALA A 66 -7.81 6.23 -4.32
C ALA A 66 -8.80 5.88 -5.43
N ALA A 67 -9.71 6.81 -5.75
CA ALA A 67 -10.71 6.59 -6.78
C ALA A 67 -10.07 6.38 -8.16
N LYS A 68 -9.08 7.21 -8.48
CA LYS A 68 -8.40 7.16 -9.78
C LYS A 68 -7.68 5.83 -9.99
N VAL A 69 -6.91 5.40 -9.00
CA VAL A 69 -6.13 4.15 -9.09
C VAL A 69 -7.05 2.94 -9.15
N ALA A 70 -8.09 2.92 -8.32
CA ALA A 70 -9.06 1.81 -8.33
C ALA A 70 -9.78 1.70 -9.68
N THR A 71 -10.21 2.83 -10.25
CA THR A 71 -10.86 2.85 -11.56
C THR A 71 -9.93 2.32 -12.64
N ARG A 72 -8.67 2.74 -12.61
CA ARG A 72 -7.68 2.30 -13.59
C ARG A 72 -7.41 0.80 -13.50
N LEU A 73 -7.31 0.29 -12.27
CA LEU A 73 -7.14 -1.15 -12.05
C LEU A 73 -8.35 -1.94 -12.55
N GLN A 74 -9.57 -1.45 -12.31
CA GLN A 74 -10.79 -2.08 -12.81
C GLN A 74 -10.80 -2.12 -14.34
N GLN A 75 -10.41 -1.04 -14.99
CA GLN A 75 -10.31 -0.98 -16.45
C GLN A 75 -9.29 -1.98 -17.00
N ASP A 76 -8.24 -2.26 -16.24
CA ASP A 76 -7.23 -3.24 -16.61
C ASP A 76 -7.61 -4.68 -16.24
N GLY A 77 -8.83 -4.88 -15.73
CA GLY A 77 -9.36 -6.22 -15.48
C GLY A 77 -9.16 -6.75 -14.06
N PHE A 78 -8.67 -5.92 -13.15
CA PHE A 78 -8.48 -6.33 -11.75
C PHE A 78 -9.74 -6.10 -10.92
N SER A 79 -9.97 -6.98 -9.95
CA SER A 79 -11.04 -6.81 -8.97
C SER A 79 -10.56 -5.85 -7.89
N ALA A 80 -10.95 -4.58 -8.00
CA ALA A 80 -10.48 -3.51 -7.12
C ALA A 80 -11.64 -2.70 -6.57
N GLY A 81 -11.49 -2.25 -5.33
CA GLY A 81 -12.44 -1.35 -4.67
C GLY A 81 -11.71 -0.24 -3.96
N THR A 82 -12.47 0.71 -3.39
CA THR A 82 -11.93 1.87 -2.68
C THR A 82 -12.44 1.94 -1.26
N PHE A 83 -11.62 2.53 -0.38
CA PHE A 83 -12.02 2.86 0.97
C PHE A 83 -11.34 4.16 1.38
N HIS A 84 -12.12 5.19 1.70
CA HIS A 84 -11.59 6.45 2.21
C HIS A 84 -12.61 7.14 3.12
N GLY A 85 -12.15 8.12 3.89
CA GLY A 85 -12.94 8.73 4.92
C GLY A 85 -14.17 9.51 4.45
N LYS A 86 -14.20 9.93 3.18
CA LYS A 86 -15.32 10.70 2.63
C LYS A 86 -16.46 9.85 2.08
N MET A 87 -16.29 8.53 2.05
CA MET A 87 -17.36 7.63 1.62
C MET A 87 -18.46 7.53 2.68
N GLU A 88 -19.68 7.28 2.21
CA GLU A 88 -20.80 6.98 3.10
C GLU A 88 -20.50 5.71 3.90
N THR A 89 -20.96 5.67 5.15
CA THR A 89 -20.74 4.54 6.05
C THR A 89 -21.16 3.21 5.43
N ARG A 90 -22.32 3.21 4.76
CA ARG A 90 -22.82 2.00 4.10
C ARG A 90 -21.87 1.51 3.01
N MET A 91 -21.29 2.42 2.23
CA MET A 91 -20.34 2.07 1.17
C MET A 91 -19.02 1.58 1.74
N LYS A 92 -18.56 2.20 2.83
CA LYS A 92 -17.35 1.74 3.53
C LYS A 92 -17.52 0.30 4.02
N THR A 93 -18.63 0.02 4.67
CA THR A 93 -18.93 -1.30 5.20
C THR A 93 -19.01 -2.34 4.08
N SER A 94 -19.68 -1.99 2.99
CA SER A 94 -19.80 -2.87 1.84
C SER A 94 -18.45 -3.20 1.21
N SER A 95 -17.62 -2.18 0.95
CA SER A 95 -16.27 -2.37 0.40
C SER A 95 -15.40 -3.22 1.32
N GLN A 96 -15.43 -2.91 2.61
CA GLN A 96 -14.66 -3.66 3.60
C GLN A 96 -15.05 -5.13 3.64
N ASN A 97 -16.36 -5.40 3.68
CA ASN A 97 -16.87 -6.77 3.71
C ASN A 97 -16.52 -7.53 2.43
N ASP A 98 -16.63 -6.87 1.28
CA ASP A 98 -16.27 -7.48 0.00
C ASP A 98 -14.79 -7.85 -0.05
N PHE A 99 -13.94 -7.03 0.54
CA PHE A 99 -12.52 -7.33 0.63
C PHE A 99 -12.25 -8.50 1.59
N ILE A 100 -12.88 -8.48 2.76
CA ILE A 100 -12.73 -9.56 3.76
C ILE A 100 -13.22 -10.90 3.18
N ASP A 101 -14.31 -10.86 2.43
CA ASP A 101 -14.93 -12.07 1.85
C ASP A 101 -14.30 -12.49 0.53
N ASN A 102 -13.19 -11.88 0.13
CA ASN A 102 -12.46 -12.16 -1.12
C ASN A 102 -13.26 -11.87 -2.40
N LYS A 103 -14.29 -11.03 -2.33
CA LYS A 103 -15.03 -10.56 -3.50
C LYS A 103 -14.27 -9.45 -4.23
N ILE A 104 -13.51 -8.67 -3.49
CA ILE A 104 -12.56 -7.68 -4.00
C ILE A 104 -11.18 -8.18 -3.63
N ARG A 105 -10.29 -8.28 -4.64
CA ARG A 105 -8.92 -8.73 -4.41
C ARG A 105 -8.01 -7.59 -3.96
N ILE A 106 -8.22 -6.38 -4.52
CA ILE A 106 -7.34 -5.23 -4.29
C ILE A 106 -8.15 -4.11 -3.67
N MET A 107 -7.75 -3.66 -2.49
CA MET A 107 -8.36 -2.51 -1.84
C MET A 107 -7.44 -1.31 -1.99
N VAL A 108 -7.91 -0.26 -2.67
CA VAL A 108 -7.18 1.00 -2.79
C VAL A 108 -7.74 1.95 -1.74
N ALA A 109 -6.91 2.34 -0.78
CA ALA A 109 -7.40 2.97 0.44
C ALA A 109 -6.49 4.10 0.92
N THR A 110 -7.11 5.04 1.64
CA THR A 110 -6.37 5.99 2.46
C THR A 110 -6.12 5.40 3.84
N SER A 111 -5.44 6.16 4.72
CA SER A 111 -5.14 5.73 6.09
C SER A 111 -6.41 5.45 6.93
N ALA A 112 -7.59 5.87 6.45
CA ALA A 112 -8.86 5.56 7.11
C ALA A 112 -9.16 4.07 7.13
N PHE A 113 -8.57 3.30 6.21
CA PHE A 113 -8.80 1.86 6.12
C PHE A 113 -7.90 1.11 7.08
N GLY A 114 -8.46 0.11 7.71
CA GLY A 114 -7.68 -0.83 8.49
C GLY A 114 -8.03 -0.88 9.97
N MET A 115 -8.69 0.12 10.51
CA MET A 115 -9.14 0.06 11.90
C MET A 115 -10.23 -1.01 12.02
N GLY A 116 -9.95 -2.06 12.80
CA GLY A 116 -10.89 -3.17 12.97
C GLY A 116 -10.92 -4.19 11.85
N VAL A 117 -10.06 -4.06 10.83
CA VAL A 117 -9.97 -5.04 9.75
C VAL A 117 -8.96 -6.11 10.12
N ASP A 118 -9.42 -7.35 10.24
CA ASP A 118 -8.55 -8.49 10.51
C ASP A 118 -8.67 -9.49 9.35
N LYS A 119 -7.85 -9.30 8.33
CA LYS A 119 -7.77 -10.21 7.20
C LYS A 119 -6.38 -10.84 7.18
N LYS A 120 -6.33 -12.15 7.39
CA LYS A 120 -5.07 -12.86 7.61
C LYS A 120 -4.28 -13.17 6.35
N ASN A 121 -4.96 -13.24 5.21
CA ASN A 121 -4.35 -13.68 3.96
C ASN A 121 -3.88 -12.55 3.04
N VAL A 122 -3.70 -11.34 3.55
CA VAL A 122 -3.14 -10.23 2.76
C VAL A 122 -1.65 -10.50 2.56
N GLY A 123 -1.26 -10.75 1.32
CA GLY A 123 0.13 -11.05 0.97
C GLY A 123 0.89 -9.89 0.34
N LEU A 124 0.23 -8.76 0.14
CA LEU A 124 0.83 -7.61 -0.55
C LEU A 124 0.26 -6.31 -0.02
N VAL A 125 1.14 -5.40 0.38
CA VAL A 125 0.78 -4.01 0.71
C VAL A 125 1.68 -3.10 -0.12
N VAL A 126 1.09 -2.20 -0.90
CA VAL A 126 1.81 -1.25 -1.72
C VAL A 126 1.46 0.16 -1.28
N HIS A 127 2.47 0.94 -0.93
CA HIS A 127 2.31 2.36 -0.68
C HIS A 127 2.55 3.11 -1.99
N TYR A 128 1.47 3.43 -2.67
CA TYR A 128 1.49 4.18 -3.93
C TYR A 128 1.85 5.64 -3.71
N GLU A 129 1.50 6.15 -2.53
CA GLU A 129 1.93 7.45 -2.03
C GLU A 129 2.51 7.26 -0.64
N ILE A 130 3.47 8.10 -0.26
CA ILE A 130 4.18 7.99 1.02
C ILE A 130 3.24 8.29 2.17
N SER A 131 3.32 7.48 3.23
CA SER A 131 2.56 7.71 4.47
C SER A 131 3.02 9.00 5.17
N ASP A 132 2.12 9.58 5.96
CA ASP A 132 2.39 10.82 6.70
C ASP A 132 3.50 10.65 7.75
N SER A 133 3.66 9.46 8.29
CA SER A 133 4.65 9.18 9.31
C SER A 133 5.15 7.75 9.23
N LEU A 134 6.31 7.51 9.84
CA LEU A 134 6.87 6.16 9.95
C LEU A 134 5.94 5.23 10.72
N GLU A 135 5.33 5.73 11.78
CA GLU A 135 4.39 4.97 12.60
C GLU A 135 3.17 4.53 11.81
N ASN A 136 2.63 5.44 11.00
CA ASN A 136 1.50 5.10 10.12
C ASN A 136 1.90 4.05 9.09
N TYR A 137 3.09 4.21 8.49
CA TYR A 137 3.60 3.24 7.53
C TYR A 137 3.69 1.85 8.15
N VAL A 138 4.26 1.74 9.34
CA VAL A 138 4.44 0.43 9.99
C VAL A 138 3.10 -0.22 10.29
N GLN A 139 2.12 0.55 10.76
CA GLN A 139 0.77 0.04 11.01
C GLN A 139 0.11 -0.44 9.71
N GLU A 140 0.25 0.33 8.64
CA GLU A 140 -0.33 0.00 7.35
C GLU A 140 0.35 -1.21 6.71
N ALA A 141 1.68 -1.24 6.71
CA ALA A 141 2.43 -2.39 6.22
C ALA A 141 2.18 -3.65 7.07
N GLY A 142 1.95 -3.47 8.35
CA GLY A 142 1.67 -4.56 9.27
C GLY A 142 0.36 -5.30 9.01
N ARG A 143 -0.48 -4.79 8.09
CA ARG A 143 -1.68 -5.49 7.64
C ARG A 143 -1.36 -6.71 6.79
N ALA A 144 -0.17 -6.72 6.17
CA ALA A 144 0.28 -7.84 5.38
C ALA A 144 0.76 -8.98 6.27
N GLY A 145 0.58 -10.21 5.82
CA GLY A 145 1.17 -11.38 6.45
C GLY A 145 0.79 -11.58 7.91
N ARG A 146 -0.45 -11.25 8.30
CA ARG A 146 -0.91 -11.51 9.65
C ARG A 146 -0.90 -12.99 9.99
N ASP A 147 -1.12 -13.82 9.00
CA ASP A 147 -0.82 -15.24 9.08
C ASP A 147 0.68 -15.41 8.89
N GLU A 148 1.39 -15.79 9.93
CA GLU A 148 2.85 -15.91 9.93
C GLU A 148 3.37 -16.99 8.97
N SER A 149 2.51 -17.90 8.51
CA SER A 149 2.86 -18.91 7.52
C SER A 149 2.94 -18.33 6.10
N ILE A 150 2.45 -17.10 5.89
CA ILE A 150 2.46 -16.42 4.60
C ILE A 150 3.63 -15.43 4.55
N GLU A 151 4.46 -15.54 3.52
CA GLU A 151 5.44 -14.48 3.22
C GLU A 151 4.70 -13.36 2.50
N ALA A 152 4.82 -12.14 3.02
CA ALA A 152 4.14 -10.98 2.46
C ALA A 152 5.15 -9.93 2.02
N ASP A 153 4.83 -9.25 0.93
CA ASP A 153 5.67 -8.19 0.37
C ASP A 153 5.06 -6.82 0.64
N CYS A 154 5.91 -5.89 1.07
CA CYS A 154 5.53 -4.51 1.32
C CYS A 154 6.37 -3.61 0.43
N TYR A 155 5.72 -2.87 -0.48
CA TYR A 155 6.38 -2.00 -1.44
C TYR A 155 6.08 -0.55 -1.13
N VAL A 156 7.07 0.30 -1.33
CA VAL A 156 6.88 1.76 -1.35
C VAL A 156 7.29 2.24 -2.74
N LEU A 157 6.38 2.89 -3.44
CA LEU A 157 6.65 3.53 -4.73
C LEU A 157 6.67 5.04 -4.51
N PHE A 158 7.72 5.69 -4.97
CA PHE A 158 7.79 7.12 -4.77
C PHE A 158 8.45 7.82 -5.96
N ASN A 159 8.07 9.08 -6.18
CA ASN A 159 8.74 9.97 -7.12
C ASN A 159 9.21 11.22 -6.37
N GLU A 160 10.00 12.07 -7.04
CA GLU A 160 10.53 13.28 -6.42
C GLU A 160 9.45 14.25 -5.97
N GLU A 161 8.31 14.27 -6.68
CA GLU A 161 7.18 15.12 -6.30
C GLU A 161 6.59 14.73 -4.95
N ASP A 162 6.63 13.45 -4.59
CA ASP A 162 6.14 12.97 -3.30
C ASP A 162 6.97 13.52 -2.15
N LEU A 163 8.26 13.75 -2.36
CA LEU A 163 9.15 14.31 -1.34
C LEU A 163 8.89 15.81 -1.13
N ASP A 164 8.47 16.51 -2.15
CA ASP A 164 8.21 17.96 -2.06
C ASP A 164 6.90 18.27 -1.32
N LYS A 165 6.04 17.28 -1.10
CA LYS A 165 4.77 17.42 -0.37
C LYS A 165 4.91 17.18 1.15
N HIS A 166 6.07 16.76 1.57
CA HIS A 166 6.39 16.50 2.96
C HIS A 166 7.65 17.26 3.36
#